data_8a16a9820444041e0c3d6fbb6cf50604
#
_entry.id   8a16a9820444041e0c3d6fbb6cf50604
#
_cell.length_a   1.000
_cell.length_b   1.000
_cell.length_c   1.000
_cell.angle_alpha   90.00
_cell.angle_beta   90.00
_cell.angle_gamma   90.00
#
_symmetry.space_group_name_H-M   'P 1'
#
loop_
_entity.id
_entity.type
_entity.pdbx_description
1 polymer ?
#
loop_
_entity_poly.entity_id
_entity_poly.type
_entity_poly.pdbx_seq_one_letter_code
_entity_poly.pdbx_strand_id
1 'polypeptide(L)'
;MEKKSDIKKPGAGEPDQPEGREVIKPSLYLRAVRSHLRSGKPKEAYGLLLQATIQYPDDPLILSYFGCLQAIVDRKYRGGVESCKRAILLLKKQNVFSEEVLYPVFYLNLGRAYVAAGKKKDAIDTFKKGLKYDNGNSDLKKELQGLGARKQPPVPFLDRSNPINKYIGLILHKTKK
;
A
#
# COMPACT_ATOMS: atom_id res chain seq x y z
N MET A 1 7.57 68.74 33.00
CA MET A 1 8.33 68.01 31.90
C MET A 1 8.64 66.64 32.38
N GLU A 2 7.73 65.68 32.11
CA GLU A 2 7.92 64.22 32.43
C GLU A 2 8.39 63.49 31.21
N LYS A 3 9.54 62.81 31.36
CA LYS A 3 10.11 61.95 30.36
C LYS A 3 9.44 60.57 30.48
N LYS A 4 8.64 60.16 29.46
CA LYS A 4 8.17 58.79 29.28
C LYS A 4 9.34 57.91 28.89
N SER A 5 9.62 56.91 29.69
CA SER A 5 10.54 55.83 29.40
C SER A 5 9.82 54.77 28.54
N ASP A 6 10.28 54.56 27.31
CA ASP A 6 9.82 53.48 26.41
C ASP A 6 10.35 52.15 26.92
N ILE A 7 9.43 51.31 27.41
CA ILE A 7 9.74 49.90 27.75
C ILE A 7 9.63 49.06 26.46
N LYS A 8 10.76 48.67 25.91
CA LYS A 8 10.91 47.76 24.79
C LYS A 8 10.48 46.37 25.23
N LYS A 9 9.36 45.84 24.69
CA LYS A 9 8.93 44.47 24.90
C LYS A 9 9.96 43.50 24.30
N PRO A 10 10.34 42.41 25.01
CA PRO A 10 11.19 41.39 24.42
C PRO A 10 10.43 40.68 23.31
N GLY A 11 11.09 40.51 22.14
CA GLY A 11 10.57 39.81 21.01
C GLY A 11 10.26 38.35 21.36
N ALA A 12 9.08 37.90 20.92
CA ALA A 12 8.73 36.51 20.96
C ALA A 12 9.75 35.74 20.10
N GLY A 13 10.55 34.91 20.75
CA GLY A 13 11.47 33.99 20.07
C GLY A 13 10.67 33.05 19.16
N GLU A 14 11.06 32.98 17.90
CA GLU A 14 10.59 31.93 17.01
C GLU A 14 10.90 30.58 17.63
N PRO A 15 9.99 29.58 17.51
CA PRO A 15 10.27 28.25 18.02
C PRO A 15 11.47 27.69 17.30
N ASP A 16 12.46 27.31 18.11
CA ASP A 16 13.71 26.65 17.74
C ASP A 16 13.39 25.46 16.79
N GLN A 17 13.64 25.64 15.49
CA GLN A 17 13.56 24.54 14.54
C GLN A 17 14.77 23.66 14.79
N PRO A 18 14.58 22.33 15.00
CA PRO A 18 15.71 21.44 15.22
C PRO A 18 16.60 21.44 13.98
N GLU A 19 17.74 22.13 14.09
CA GLU A 19 18.78 22.16 13.07
C GLU A 19 19.23 20.75 12.73
N GLY A 20 19.21 20.42 11.42
CA GLY A 20 20.06 19.36 10.88
C GLY A 20 19.45 18.00 10.57
N ARG A 21 18.14 17.81 10.47
CA ARG A 21 17.60 16.60 9.84
C ARG A 21 17.46 16.82 8.34
N GLU A 22 18.37 16.25 7.55
CA GLU A 22 18.27 16.21 6.10
C GLU A 22 16.90 15.62 5.71
N VAL A 23 16.04 16.45 5.09
CA VAL A 23 14.69 16.04 4.69
C VAL A 23 14.79 15.17 3.45
N ILE A 24 14.82 13.85 3.64
CA ILE A 24 14.91 12.87 2.56
C ILE A 24 13.56 12.84 1.81
N LYS A 25 13.55 13.11 0.51
CA LYS A 25 12.31 13.10 -0.31
C LYS A 25 11.57 11.73 -0.22
N PRO A 26 10.22 11.71 -0.23
CA PRO A 26 9.42 10.48 -0.19
C PRO A 26 9.86 9.44 -1.22
N SER A 27 10.19 9.88 -2.44
CA SER A 27 10.64 9.01 -3.53
C SER A 27 11.94 8.25 -3.22
N LEU A 28 12.85 8.83 -2.44
CA LEU A 28 14.09 8.18 -2.03
C LEU A 28 13.83 7.10 -0.97
N TYR A 29 12.97 7.38 0.02
CA TYR A 29 12.51 6.37 0.96
C TYR A 29 11.88 5.17 0.24
N LEU A 30 10.96 5.43 -0.68
CA LEU A 30 10.26 4.38 -1.41
C LEU A 30 11.18 3.57 -2.31
N ARG A 31 12.21 4.19 -2.91
CA ARG A 31 13.22 3.48 -3.68
C ARG A 31 14.04 2.54 -2.79
N ALA A 32 14.51 3.02 -1.64
CA ALA A 32 15.25 2.21 -0.68
C ALA A 32 14.39 1.05 -0.11
N VAL A 33 13.14 1.33 0.26
CA VAL A 33 12.17 0.32 0.72
C VAL A 33 11.99 -0.78 -0.32
N ARG A 34 11.75 -0.43 -1.59
CA ARG A 34 11.59 -1.42 -2.68
C ARG A 34 12.85 -2.24 -2.89
N SER A 35 14.04 -1.61 -2.77
CA SER A 35 15.33 -2.31 -2.85
C SER A 35 15.47 -3.35 -1.75
N HIS A 36 15.19 -2.98 -0.49
CA HIS A 36 15.23 -3.92 0.63
C HIS A 36 14.21 -5.06 0.48
N LEU A 37 13.00 -4.77 0.00
CA LEU A 37 11.99 -5.80 -0.23
C LEU A 37 12.41 -6.81 -1.32
N ARG A 38 13.02 -6.33 -2.42
CA ARG A 38 13.58 -7.21 -3.47
C ARG A 38 14.72 -8.08 -2.96
N SER A 39 15.51 -7.57 -2.02
CA SER A 39 16.62 -8.29 -1.36
C SER A 39 16.15 -9.20 -0.20
N GLY A 40 14.84 -9.38 0.00
CA GLY A 40 14.30 -10.21 1.08
C GLY A 40 14.55 -9.66 2.48
N LYS A 41 14.71 -8.34 2.63
CA LYS A 41 14.99 -7.65 3.90
C LYS A 41 13.80 -6.80 4.38
N PRO A 42 12.67 -7.41 4.76
CA PRO A 42 11.46 -6.65 5.13
C PRO A 42 11.60 -5.87 6.44
N LYS A 43 12.47 -6.30 7.37
CA LYS A 43 12.69 -5.60 8.64
C LYS A 43 13.37 -4.25 8.41
N GLU A 44 14.39 -4.21 7.56
CA GLU A 44 15.12 -3.01 7.18
C GLU A 44 14.19 -2.04 6.42
N ALA A 45 13.39 -2.57 5.48
CA ALA A 45 12.37 -1.79 4.80
C ALA A 45 11.35 -1.18 5.78
N TYR A 46 10.94 -1.92 6.80
CA TYR A 46 10.03 -1.43 7.83
C TYR A 46 10.66 -0.33 8.69
N GLY A 47 11.93 -0.47 9.07
CA GLY A 47 12.69 0.57 9.80
C GLY A 47 12.75 1.90 9.06
N LEU A 48 12.98 1.87 7.73
CA LEU A 48 12.94 3.07 6.88
C LEU A 48 11.54 3.69 6.83
N LEU A 49 10.49 2.87 6.78
CA LEU A 49 9.11 3.36 6.74
C LEU A 49 8.68 3.98 8.07
N LEU A 50 9.17 3.49 9.22
CA LEU A 50 8.95 4.14 10.50
C LEU A 50 9.50 5.59 10.50
N GLN A 51 10.70 5.80 9.96
CA GLN A 51 11.26 7.14 9.82
C GLN A 51 10.48 8.00 8.81
N ALA A 52 10.12 7.40 7.67
CA ALA A 52 9.37 8.09 6.64
C ALA A 52 7.98 8.54 7.09
N THR A 53 7.27 7.74 7.90
CA THR A 53 5.94 8.11 8.42
C THR A 53 5.98 9.26 9.43
N ILE A 54 7.11 9.51 10.09
CA ILE A 54 7.30 10.69 10.96
C ILE A 54 7.39 11.96 10.11
N GLN A 55 8.12 11.91 8.99
CA GLN A 55 8.31 13.07 8.11
C GLN A 55 7.12 13.28 7.17
N TYR A 56 6.46 12.20 6.75
CA TYR A 56 5.39 12.20 5.75
C TYR A 56 4.18 11.38 6.22
N PRO A 57 3.48 11.79 7.29
CA PRO A 57 2.40 10.99 7.90
C PRO A 57 1.18 10.81 7.00
N ASP A 58 0.99 11.68 6.01
CA ASP A 58 -0.14 11.67 5.08
C ASP A 58 0.25 11.35 3.63
N ASP A 59 1.50 10.91 3.39
CA ASP A 59 1.87 10.39 2.07
C ASP A 59 1.20 9.02 1.85
N PRO A 60 0.30 8.90 0.83
CA PRO A 60 -0.47 7.68 0.66
C PRO A 60 0.41 6.46 0.37
N LEU A 61 1.48 6.65 -0.41
CA LEU A 61 2.30 5.53 -0.84
C LEU A 61 3.20 5.02 0.30
N ILE A 62 3.80 5.93 1.08
CA ILE A 62 4.53 5.59 2.31
C ILE A 62 3.60 4.84 3.26
N LEU A 63 2.41 5.38 3.52
CA LEU A 63 1.45 4.79 4.45
C LEU A 63 0.96 3.41 3.99
N SER A 64 0.81 3.19 2.68
CA SER A 64 0.43 1.90 2.11
C SER A 64 1.50 0.83 2.36
N TYR A 65 2.79 1.14 2.08
CA TYR A 65 3.89 0.22 2.37
C TYR A 65 4.07 0.00 3.87
N PHE A 66 3.97 1.07 4.66
CA PHE A 66 4.07 1.00 6.12
C PHE A 66 3.01 0.05 6.70
N GLY A 67 1.74 0.21 6.34
CA GLY A 67 0.65 -0.63 6.83
C GLY A 67 0.85 -2.11 6.47
N CYS A 68 1.30 -2.39 5.25
CA CYS A 68 1.64 -3.74 4.82
C CYS A 68 2.73 -4.36 5.70
N LEU A 69 3.85 -3.66 5.88
CA LEU A 69 4.98 -4.19 6.65
C LEU A 69 4.71 -4.19 8.16
N GLN A 70 3.91 -3.27 8.68
CA GLN A 70 3.44 -3.30 10.06
C GLN A 70 2.68 -4.60 10.37
N ALA A 71 1.84 -5.06 9.44
CA ALA A 71 1.13 -6.32 9.59
C ALA A 71 2.08 -7.54 9.47
N ILE A 72 3.04 -7.51 8.55
CA ILE A 72 3.90 -8.66 8.24
C ILE A 72 5.04 -8.79 9.25
N VAL A 73 5.73 -7.68 9.57
CA VAL A 73 6.95 -7.67 10.37
C VAL A 73 6.64 -7.54 11.86
N ASP A 74 5.77 -6.58 12.20
CA ASP A 74 5.45 -6.20 13.58
C ASP A 74 4.22 -6.93 14.12
N ARG A 75 3.54 -7.72 13.27
CA ARG A 75 2.31 -8.46 13.59
C ARG A 75 1.18 -7.61 14.16
N LYS A 76 1.23 -6.29 13.97
CA LYS A 76 0.15 -5.35 14.31
C LYS A 76 -0.91 -5.35 13.22
N TYR A 77 -1.61 -6.47 13.07
CA TYR A 77 -2.51 -6.74 11.94
C TYR A 77 -3.61 -5.70 11.78
N ARG A 78 -4.28 -5.33 12.87
CA ARG A 78 -5.36 -4.34 12.82
C ARG A 78 -4.84 -2.97 12.38
N GLY A 79 -3.76 -2.48 13.01
CA GLY A 79 -3.13 -1.22 12.65
C GLY A 79 -2.64 -1.19 11.21
N GLY A 80 -1.98 -2.28 10.76
CA GLY A 80 -1.49 -2.41 9.39
C GLY A 80 -2.61 -2.34 8.35
N VAL A 81 -3.72 -3.05 8.57
CA VAL A 81 -4.90 -3.00 7.69
C VAL A 81 -5.51 -1.59 7.67
N GLU A 82 -5.64 -0.93 8.82
CA GLU A 82 -6.18 0.43 8.90
C GLU A 82 -5.27 1.45 8.19
N SER A 83 -3.96 1.35 8.37
CA SER A 83 -2.99 2.20 7.65
C SER A 83 -3.11 2.05 6.12
N CYS A 84 -3.23 0.81 5.62
CA CYS A 84 -3.44 0.55 4.20
C CYS A 84 -4.77 1.12 3.68
N LYS A 85 -5.85 1.01 4.46
CA LYS A 85 -7.15 1.60 4.10
C LYS A 85 -7.10 3.12 4.06
N ARG A 86 -6.48 3.74 5.09
CA ARG A 86 -6.26 5.19 5.14
C ARG A 86 -5.46 5.66 3.94
N ALA A 87 -4.44 4.92 3.54
CA ALA A 87 -3.64 5.21 2.35
C ALA A 87 -4.49 5.28 1.08
N ILE A 88 -5.42 4.33 0.88
CA ILE A 88 -6.35 4.33 -0.27
C ILE A 88 -7.30 5.55 -0.21
N LEU A 89 -7.77 5.92 0.98
CA LEU A 89 -8.64 7.10 1.14
C LEU A 89 -7.88 8.40 0.84
N LEU A 90 -6.63 8.52 1.30
CA LEU A 90 -5.79 9.68 1.01
C LEU A 90 -5.49 9.79 -0.48
N LEU A 91 -5.17 8.69 -1.15
CA LEU A 91 -4.96 8.66 -2.59
C LEU A 91 -6.21 9.20 -3.33
N LYS A 92 -7.40 8.71 -2.98
CA LYS A 92 -8.67 9.18 -3.58
C LYS A 92 -8.93 10.68 -3.38
N LYS A 93 -8.50 11.24 -2.25
CA LYS A 93 -8.69 12.67 -1.96
C LYS A 93 -7.75 13.57 -2.77
N GLN A 94 -6.59 13.08 -3.16
CA GLN A 94 -5.58 13.86 -3.89
C GLN A 94 -5.99 14.12 -5.35
N ASN A 95 -6.94 13.35 -5.89
CA ASN A 95 -7.51 13.51 -7.25
C ASN A 95 -6.44 13.68 -8.35
N VAL A 96 -5.34 12.93 -8.25
CA VAL A 96 -4.22 13.00 -9.20
C VAL A 96 -4.53 12.16 -10.43
N PHE A 97 -4.34 12.69 -11.63
CA PHE A 97 -4.63 12.04 -12.92
C PHE A 97 -4.00 10.65 -13.15
N SER A 98 -3.10 10.21 -12.28
CA SER A 98 -2.43 8.90 -12.35
C SER A 98 -2.85 7.92 -11.24
N GLU A 99 -3.98 8.16 -10.57
CA GLU A 99 -4.46 7.29 -9.49
C GLU A 99 -4.64 5.84 -9.93
N GLU A 100 -5.17 5.62 -11.13
CA GLU A 100 -5.44 4.29 -11.66
C GLU A 100 -4.17 3.41 -11.73
N VAL A 101 -3.03 4.02 -12.05
CA VAL A 101 -1.72 3.32 -12.10
C VAL A 101 -1.24 2.90 -10.72
N LEU A 102 -1.62 3.63 -9.67
CA LEU A 102 -1.19 3.38 -8.30
C LEU A 102 -2.08 2.37 -7.57
N TYR A 103 -3.38 2.31 -7.87
CA TYR A 103 -4.32 1.41 -7.18
C TYR A 103 -3.86 -0.05 -7.09
N PRO A 104 -3.27 -0.68 -8.12
CA PRO A 104 -2.78 -2.04 -8.01
C PRO A 104 -1.80 -2.25 -6.85
N VAL A 105 -0.88 -1.30 -6.62
CA VAL A 105 0.11 -1.36 -5.53
C VAL A 105 -0.59 -1.23 -4.17
N PHE A 106 -1.55 -0.33 -4.04
CA PHE A 106 -2.30 -0.13 -2.79
C PHE A 106 -3.13 -1.36 -2.43
N TYR A 107 -3.83 -1.94 -3.41
CA TYR A 107 -4.59 -3.17 -3.19
C TYR A 107 -3.69 -4.39 -2.96
N LEU A 108 -2.51 -4.43 -3.56
CA LEU A 108 -1.51 -5.46 -3.27
C LEU A 108 -1.07 -5.40 -1.80
N ASN A 109 -0.71 -4.20 -1.32
CA ASN A 109 -0.27 -3.99 0.05
C ASN A 109 -1.38 -4.28 1.07
N LEU A 110 -2.61 -3.80 0.82
CA LEU A 110 -3.77 -4.10 1.68
C LEU A 110 -4.09 -5.59 1.70
N GLY A 111 -4.06 -6.25 0.55
CA GLY A 111 -4.30 -7.69 0.44
C GLY A 111 -3.27 -8.50 1.24
N ARG A 112 -1.99 -8.14 1.16
CA ARG A 112 -0.91 -8.75 1.95
C ARG A 112 -1.11 -8.54 3.45
N ALA A 113 -1.54 -7.34 3.87
CA ALA A 113 -1.89 -7.08 5.26
C ALA A 113 -3.05 -7.97 5.74
N TYR A 114 -4.07 -8.21 4.90
CA TYR A 114 -5.14 -9.15 5.19
C TYR A 114 -4.65 -10.61 5.26
N VAL A 115 -3.72 -11.01 4.37
CA VAL A 115 -3.10 -12.35 4.44
C VAL A 115 -2.39 -12.53 5.77
N ALA A 116 -1.57 -11.57 6.17
CA ALA A 116 -0.88 -11.58 7.46
C ALA A 116 -1.86 -11.67 8.64
N ALA A 117 -3.02 -11.01 8.54
CA ALA A 117 -4.10 -11.04 9.53
C ALA A 117 -4.94 -12.32 9.50
N GLY A 118 -4.64 -13.31 8.64
CA GLY A 118 -5.44 -14.54 8.47
C GLY A 118 -6.79 -14.33 7.79
N LYS A 119 -7.08 -13.14 7.26
CA LYS A 119 -8.35 -12.76 6.62
C LYS A 119 -8.35 -13.12 5.13
N LYS A 120 -8.33 -14.42 4.84
CA LYS A 120 -8.17 -14.95 3.47
C LYS A 120 -9.22 -14.43 2.49
N LYS A 121 -10.50 -14.35 2.88
CA LYS A 121 -11.58 -13.86 2.02
C LYS A 121 -11.35 -12.40 1.64
N ASP A 122 -11.09 -11.54 2.65
CA ASP A 122 -10.84 -10.12 2.44
C ASP A 122 -9.61 -9.88 1.54
N ALA A 123 -8.56 -10.70 1.70
CA ALA A 123 -7.36 -10.65 0.86
C ALA A 123 -7.70 -10.96 -0.61
N ILE A 124 -8.43 -12.06 -0.88
CA ILE A 124 -8.85 -12.45 -2.22
C ILE A 124 -9.68 -11.33 -2.88
N ASP A 125 -10.65 -10.78 -2.18
CA ASP A 125 -11.51 -9.72 -2.70
C ASP A 125 -10.71 -8.44 -2.97
N THR A 126 -9.74 -8.15 -2.11
CA THR A 126 -8.83 -7.00 -2.26
C THR A 126 -7.91 -7.16 -3.47
N PHE A 127 -7.28 -8.31 -3.66
CA PHE A 127 -6.43 -8.57 -4.83
C PHE A 127 -7.24 -8.51 -6.14
N LYS A 128 -8.47 -9.04 -6.14
CA LYS A 128 -9.39 -8.92 -7.29
C LYS A 128 -9.73 -7.46 -7.62
N LYS A 129 -9.90 -6.61 -6.59
CA LYS A 129 -10.10 -5.15 -6.80
C LYS A 129 -8.88 -4.53 -7.48
N GLY A 130 -7.67 -4.88 -7.06
CA GLY A 130 -6.45 -4.41 -7.72
C GLY A 130 -6.36 -4.82 -9.20
N LEU A 131 -6.77 -6.05 -9.54
CA LEU A 131 -6.79 -6.55 -10.91
C LEU A 131 -7.84 -5.86 -11.81
N LYS A 132 -8.81 -5.14 -11.25
CA LYS A 132 -9.72 -4.32 -12.06
C LYS A 132 -9.04 -3.09 -12.66
N TYR A 133 -7.98 -2.59 -12.00
CA TYR A 133 -7.18 -1.46 -12.49
C TYR A 133 -6.02 -1.92 -13.38
N ASP A 134 -5.40 -3.04 -13.07
CA ASP A 134 -4.33 -3.65 -13.87
C ASP A 134 -4.53 -5.17 -13.93
N ASN A 135 -5.24 -5.61 -14.96
CA ASN A 135 -5.50 -7.04 -15.18
C ASN A 135 -4.21 -7.82 -15.53
N GLY A 136 -3.15 -7.13 -15.97
CA GLY A 136 -1.84 -7.70 -16.27
C GLY A 136 -0.98 -7.99 -15.03
N ASN A 137 -1.29 -7.41 -13.89
CA ASN A 137 -0.42 -7.38 -12.71
C ASN A 137 -0.02 -8.78 -12.22
N SER A 138 1.26 -9.09 -12.38
CA SER A 138 1.82 -10.41 -12.05
C SER A 138 1.82 -10.68 -10.54
N ASP A 139 2.07 -9.65 -9.73
CA ASP A 139 2.14 -9.80 -8.27
C ASP A 139 0.77 -10.11 -7.67
N LEU A 140 -0.27 -9.39 -8.09
CA LEU A 140 -1.64 -9.67 -7.67
C LEU A 140 -2.10 -11.08 -8.07
N LYS A 141 -1.74 -11.51 -9.30
CA LYS A 141 -2.04 -12.88 -9.77
C LYS A 141 -1.32 -13.95 -8.95
N LYS A 142 -0.04 -13.71 -8.62
CA LYS A 142 0.76 -14.60 -7.79
C LYS A 142 0.18 -14.76 -6.38
N GLU A 143 -0.20 -13.65 -5.75
CA GLU A 143 -0.85 -13.68 -4.43
C GLU A 143 -2.16 -14.47 -4.45
N LEU A 144 -3.01 -14.26 -5.44
CA LEU A 144 -4.26 -15.01 -5.61
C LEU A 144 -4.03 -16.50 -5.82
N GLN A 145 -3.01 -16.88 -6.60
CA GLN A 145 -2.63 -18.27 -6.80
C GLN A 145 -2.16 -18.90 -5.50
N GLY A 146 -1.32 -18.21 -4.73
CA GLY A 146 -0.83 -18.66 -3.41
C GLY A 146 -1.95 -18.91 -2.42
N LEU A 147 -3.04 -18.13 -2.49
CA LEU A 147 -4.24 -18.35 -1.67
C LEU A 147 -5.15 -19.46 -2.19
N GLY A 148 -4.81 -20.14 -3.26
CA GLY A 148 -5.66 -21.16 -3.89
C GLY A 148 -6.93 -20.58 -4.52
N ALA A 149 -6.96 -19.28 -4.81
CA ALA A 149 -8.05 -18.65 -5.53
C ALA A 149 -8.06 -19.18 -6.97
N ARG A 150 -9.06 -19.97 -7.31
CA ARG A 150 -9.23 -20.50 -8.65
C ARG A 150 -9.54 -19.37 -9.64
N LYS A 151 -9.02 -19.46 -10.87
CA LYS A 151 -9.39 -18.58 -11.98
C LYS A 151 -10.92 -18.55 -12.15
N GLN A 152 -11.45 -17.41 -12.52
CA GLN A 152 -12.87 -17.35 -12.88
C GLN A 152 -13.15 -18.32 -14.03
N PRO A 153 -14.34 -18.93 -14.05
CA PRO A 153 -14.72 -19.77 -15.18
C PRO A 153 -14.74 -18.91 -16.46
N PRO A 154 -14.42 -19.51 -17.63
CA PRO A 154 -14.40 -18.79 -18.91
C PRO A 154 -15.68 -18.03 -19.20
N VAL A 155 -16.83 -18.55 -18.77
CA VAL A 155 -18.14 -17.91 -18.89
C VAL A 155 -18.65 -17.59 -17.47
N PRO A 156 -18.54 -16.32 -17.00
CA PRO A 156 -18.78 -15.97 -15.59
C PRO A 156 -20.22 -16.15 -15.09
N PHE A 157 -21.20 -16.10 -15.99
CA PHE A 157 -22.61 -16.23 -15.66
C PHE A 157 -23.12 -17.69 -15.66
N LEU A 158 -22.29 -18.65 -16.10
CA LEU A 158 -22.60 -20.07 -16.03
C LEU A 158 -21.87 -20.69 -14.83
N ASP A 159 -22.59 -21.61 -14.16
CA ASP A 159 -21.97 -22.37 -13.06
C ASP A 159 -20.75 -23.13 -13.56
N ARG A 160 -19.76 -23.33 -12.67
CA ARG A 160 -18.53 -24.07 -12.99
C ARG A 160 -18.76 -25.52 -13.40
N SER A 161 -19.80 -26.13 -12.87
CA SER A 161 -20.25 -27.48 -13.22
C SER A 161 -20.83 -27.58 -14.63
N ASN A 162 -21.20 -26.44 -15.23
CA ASN A 162 -21.79 -26.40 -16.56
C ASN A 162 -20.83 -26.99 -17.61
N PRO A 163 -21.32 -27.89 -18.50
CA PRO A 163 -20.49 -28.53 -19.54
C PRO A 163 -19.74 -27.54 -20.43
N ILE A 164 -20.36 -26.40 -20.75
CA ILE A 164 -19.76 -25.35 -21.58
C ILE A 164 -18.50 -24.81 -20.93
N ASN A 165 -18.53 -24.48 -19.63
CA ASN A 165 -17.35 -24.01 -18.89
C ASN A 165 -16.25 -25.06 -18.81
N LYS A 166 -16.61 -26.35 -18.69
CA LYS A 166 -15.65 -27.47 -18.72
C LYS A 166 -14.99 -27.59 -20.09
N TYR A 167 -15.78 -27.50 -21.16
CA TYR A 167 -15.28 -27.67 -22.52
C TYR A 167 -14.37 -26.52 -22.96
N ILE A 168 -14.75 -25.27 -22.71
CA ILE A 168 -13.92 -24.10 -22.98
C ILE A 168 -12.64 -24.12 -22.14
N GLY A 169 -12.72 -24.53 -20.87
CA GLY A 169 -11.56 -24.69 -20.01
C GLY A 169 -10.54 -25.69 -20.55
N LEU A 170 -10.99 -26.81 -21.11
CA LEU A 170 -10.14 -27.83 -21.75
C LEU A 170 -9.44 -27.31 -23.00
N ILE A 171 -10.17 -26.57 -23.86
CA ILE A 171 -9.60 -25.99 -25.08
C ILE A 171 -8.54 -24.96 -24.73
N LEU A 172 -8.83 -24.02 -23.80
CA LEU A 172 -7.87 -23.00 -23.36
C LEU A 172 -6.65 -23.56 -22.65
N HIS A 173 -6.74 -24.76 -22.07
CA HIS A 173 -5.60 -25.43 -21.48
C HIS A 173 -4.70 -26.13 -22.52
N LYS A 174 -5.29 -26.65 -23.61
CA LYS A 174 -4.53 -27.27 -24.72
C LYS A 174 -3.76 -26.26 -25.57
N THR A 175 -4.25 -25.04 -25.72
CA THR A 175 -3.57 -23.98 -26.51
C THR A 175 -2.40 -23.30 -25.77
N LYS A 176 -2.13 -23.67 -24.52
CA LYS A 176 -1.03 -23.13 -23.71
C LYS A 176 0.17 -24.05 -23.56
N LYS A 177 0.20 -25.16 -24.24
CA LYS A 177 1.36 -26.02 -24.41
C LYS A 177 1.98 -25.78 -25.79
#